data_bd4d8a41dabc7a7e13e3bcb1e6d34b1b
#
_entry.id   bd4d8a41dabc7a7e13e3bcb1e6d34b1b
#
_cell.length_a   1.000
_cell.length_b   1.000
_cell.length_c   1.000
_cell.angle_alpha   90.00
_cell.angle_beta   90.00
_cell.angle_gamma   90.00
#
_symmetry.space_group_name_H-M   'P 1'
#
loop_
_entity.id
_entity.type
_entity.pdbx_description
1 polymer ?
#
loop_
_entity_poly.entity_id
_entity_poly.type
_entity_poly.pdbx_seq_one_letter_code
_entity_poly.pdbx_strand_id
1 'polypeptide(L)'
;MRPFVAVLALFLAGARAVAHNGARHQTRSFNTTSTCEQIAKAVSSASDVWWPLSFHYAKDVSHWASSSSDLAACAVEPGSAQDVGIILQILGANQTPFAVKGGGHASNPGFSSTSGTVDVGAGLVWDDVYATLEPQGVNVVGGRVTGVGVAGFTLGGGYSWLTNQHGLTVDTIVAFELVLPDGTVTEVTQTSNPDLFFALKGGYNNFGIVTKFTFKAFPQGQVWGGLITITGDHLDKVNAATVKFGSEISDPKAAILPTYNFVLGAPGMSLILFYDGPSPPAGIFDDFLAIPHFTKDISTRSFLSLVKTAPANITAGTRAIFNTVPVLDYTPQFLDAVVNETIFWGTRLSLASATFISFDVEPFLPSLFSHAEESSAAYPPTRARALLPTNIYFAWLLSASDDLMIESARKSAQQLTQVALSEGQDISDAPMYGNYAIYDTPLERIFGDNLDRLKAIKAQYDPNNVMGLAGGWKL
;
A
#
# COMPACT_ATOMS: atom_id res chain seq x y z
N MET A 1 -3.44 3.58 29.48
CA MET A 1 -2.76 2.78 28.48
C MET A 1 -3.83 1.94 27.80
N ARG A 2 -4.25 2.28 26.62
CA ARG A 2 -5.19 1.46 25.82
C ARG A 2 -4.37 0.84 24.68
N PRO A 3 -4.11 -0.45 24.69
CA PRO A 3 -3.50 -1.14 23.56
C PRO A 3 -4.59 -1.60 22.60
N PHE A 4 -4.26 -1.60 21.34
CA PHE A 4 -4.96 -2.15 20.18
C PHE A 4 -6.18 -1.39 19.66
N VAL A 5 -6.07 -0.90 18.42
CA VAL A 5 -7.23 -0.56 17.61
C VAL A 5 -6.98 -1.08 16.18
N ALA A 6 -7.61 -2.22 15.86
CA ALA A 6 -7.97 -2.51 14.47
C ALA A 6 -9.43 -2.10 14.33
N VAL A 7 -9.76 -1.22 13.39
CA VAL A 7 -11.16 -0.85 13.15
C VAL A 7 -11.78 -1.90 12.23
N LEU A 8 -12.81 -2.60 12.74
CA LEU A 8 -13.61 -3.53 11.97
C LEU A 8 -14.90 -2.82 11.54
N ALA A 9 -14.99 -2.37 10.28
CA ALA A 9 -16.21 -1.78 9.74
C ALA A 9 -17.12 -2.84 9.13
N LEU A 10 -18.37 -2.89 9.56
CA LEU A 10 -19.40 -3.79 9.07
C LEU A 10 -20.26 -3.06 8.03
N PHE A 11 -20.20 -3.49 6.78
CA PHE A 11 -20.92 -2.85 5.68
C PHE A 11 -22.40 -3.21 5.65
N LEU A 12 -23.26 -2.19 5.53
CA LEU A 12 -24.59 -2.32 4.98
C LEU A 12 -24.45 -2.35 3.45
N ALA A 13 -24.46 -3.53 2.84
CA ALA A 13 -24.68 -3.62 1.41
C ALA A 13 -26.11 -3.17 1.09
N GLY A 14 -26.31 -1.87 1.04
CA GLY A 14 -27.40 -1.24 0.30
C GLY A 14 -27.07 -1.38 -1.17
N ALA A 15 -27.64 -2.40 -1.80
CA ALA A 15 -27.40 -2.77 -3.18
C ALA A 15 -27.54 -1.60 -4.14
N ARG A 16 -26.43 -1.16 -4.73
CA ARG A 16 -26.31 -0.80 -6.13
C ARG A 16 -24.91 -1.15 -6.62
N ALA A 17 -24.61 -2.46 -6.62
CA ALA A 17 -23.62 -2.98 -7.55
C ALA A 17 -24.21 -2.85 -8.94
N VAL A 18 -23.57 -2.08 -9.81
CA VAL A 18 -23.86 -2.10 -11.25
C VAL A 18 -23.50 -3.51 -11.72
N ALA A 19 -24.53 -4.30 -12.00
CA ALA A 19 -24.43 -5.64 -12.53
C ALA A 19 -23.83 -5.60 -13.93
N HIS A 20 -22.59 -6.06 -14.07
CA HIS A 20 -22.11 -6.63 -15.32
C HIS A 20 -21.95 -8.13 -15.13
N ASN A 21 -22.79 -8.87 -15.88
CA ASN A 21 -22.87 -10.30 -16.09
C ASN A 21 -23.57 -11.19 -15.04
N GLY A 22 -24.81 -11.48 -15.32
CA GLY A 22 -25.56 -12.72 -15.37
C GLY A 22 -25.28 -13.85 -14.37
N ALA A 23 -25.32 -13.59 -13.06
CA ALA A 23 -25.66 -14.62 -12.07
C ALA A 23 -26.65 -13.99 -11.09
N ARG A 24 -27.86 -14.57 -11.01
CA ARG A 24 -28.86 -14.18 -10.01
C ARG A 24 -28.30 -14.52 -8.62
N HIS A 25 -27.63 -13.59 -7.96
CA HIS A 25 -27.44 -13.65 -6.52
C HIS A 25 -28.80 -13.40 -5.85
N GLN A 26 -29.34 -14.44 -5.21
CA GLN A 26 -30.39 -14.26 -4.22
C GLN A 26 -29.84 -13.30 -3.16
N THR A 27 -30.43 -12.12 -3.07
CA THR A 27 -30.14 -11.16 -1.99
C THR A 27 -30.65 -11.77 -0.68
N ARG A 28 -29.75 -12.47 0.05
CA ARG A 28 -29.97 -12.74 1.47
C ARG A 28 -29.97 -11.39 2.18
N SER A 29 -31.07 -11.00 2.81
CA SER A 29 -31.07 -9.85 3.70
C SER A 29 -30.26 -10.25 4.94
N PHE A 30 -29.06 -9.72 5.06
CA PHE A 30 -28.25 -9.90 6.25
C PHE A 30 -28.82 -9.00 7.37
N ASN A 31 -29.07 -9.57 8.55
CA ASN A 31 -29.46 -8.77 9.72
C ASN A 31 -28.21 -8.19 10.39
N THR A 32 -27.56 -7.27 9.68
CA THR A 32 -26.30 -6.65 10.11
C THR A 32 -26.40 -5.90 11.43
N THR A 33 -27.56 -5.29 11.73
CA THR A 33 -27.82 -4.63 13.01
C THR A 33 -27.77 -5.64 14.16
N SER A 34 -28.38 -6.82 14.00
CA SER A 34 -28.32 -7.89 15.01
C SER A 34 -26.89 -8.41 15.23
N THR A 35 -26.08 -8.50 14.17
CA THR A 35 -24.67 -8.89 14.29
C THR A 35 -23.88 -7.85 15.09
N CYS A 36 -24.08 -6.56 14.82
CA CYS A 36 -23.47 -5.47 15.59
C CYS A 36 -23.84 -5.51 17.08
N GLU A 37 -25.12 -5.80 17.40
CA GLU A 37 -25.59 -5.93 18.79
C GLU A 37 -24.98 -7.15 19.50
N GLN A 38 -24.79 -8.27 18.77
CA GLN A 38 -24.10 -9.44 19.31
C GLN A 38 -22.64 -9.11 19.64
N ILE A 39 -21.93 -8.44 18.71
CA ILE A 39 -20.55 -8.00 18.93
C ILE A 39 -20.47 -7.07 20.14
N ALA A 40 -21.32 -6.04 20.22
CA ALA A 40 -21.32 -5.07 21.31
C ALA A 40 -21.54 -5.71 22.72
N LYS A 41 -22.24 -6.85 22.76
CA LYS A 41 -22.46 -7.61 24.02
C LYS A 41 -21.33 -8.57 24.34
N ALA A 42 -20.58 -9.00 23.37
CA ALA A 42 -19.59 -10.07 23.50
C ALA A 42 -18.15 -9.58 23.72
N VAL A 43 -17.81 -8.41 23.16
CA VAL A 43 -16.46 -7.85 23.31
C VAL A 43 -16.22 -7.29 24.71
N SER A 44 -14.96 -7.21 25.12
CA SER A 44 -14.56 -6.68 26.43
C SER A 44 -14.79 -5.16 26.53
N SER A 45 -14.72 -4.63 27.75
CA SER A 45 -14.79 -3.19 28.00
C SER A 45 -13.59 -2.38 27.45
N ALA A 46 -12.56 -3.04 26.91
CA ALA A 46 -11.46 -2.42 26.21
C ALA A 46 -11.80 -2.07 24.75
N SER A 47 -12.87 -2.65 24.21
CA SER A 47 -13.35 -2.47 22.85
C SER A 47 -14.51 -1.49 22.80
N ASP A 48 -14.58 -0.70 21.74
CA ASP A 48 -15.67 0.22 21.47
C ASP A 48 -16.47 -0.20 20.22
N VAL A 49 -17.79 -0.02 20.25
CA VAL A 49 -18.69 -0.24 19.11
C VAL A 49 -19.44 1.05 18.84
N TRP A 50 -19.22 1.59 17.64
CA TRP A 50 -19.76 2.87 17.22
C TRP A 50 -20.87 2.69 16.19
N TRP A 51 -21.95 3.43 16.37
CA TRP A 51 -23.15 3.39 15.55
C TRP A 51 -23.21 4.60 14.61
N PRO A 52 -23.93 4.51 13.47
CA PRO A 52 -24.17 5.67 12.60
C PRO A 52 -24.59 6.90 13.37
N LEU A 53 -24.16 8.07 12.90
CA LEU A 53 -24.36 9.41 13.50
C LEU A 53 -23.40 9.76 14.65
N SER A 54 -22.56 8.86 15.12
CA SER A 54 -21.48 9.25 16.05
C SER A 54 -20.26 9.78 15.31
N PHE A 55 -19.50 10.68 15.94
CA PHE A 55 -18.24 11.22 15.36
C PHE A 55 -17.20 10.10 15.15
N HIS A 56 -17.08 9.18 16.09
CA HIS A 56 -16.17 8.03 15.98
C HIS A 56 -16.52 7.14 14.80
N TYR A 57 -17.80 6.78 14.64
CA TYR A 57 -18.25 6.02 13.49
C TYR A 57 -17.87 6.72 12.17
N ALA A 58 -18.13 8.01 12.04
CA ALA A 58 -17.80 8.76 10.81
C ALA A 58 -16.29 8.73 10.50
N LYS A 59 -15.45 8.84 11.52
CA LYS A 59 -13.99 8.70 11.41
C LYS A 59 -13.57 7.29 10.98
N ASP A 60 -14.19 6.28 11.55
CA ASP A 60 -13.82 4.88 11.34
C ASP A 60 -14.18 4.39 9.93
N VAL A 61 -15.35 4.77 9.41
CA VAL A 61 -15.78 4.39 8.06
C VAL A 61 -15.15 5.25 6.97
N SER A 62 -14.55 6.38 7.29
CA SER A 62 -13.89 7.24 6.31
C SER A 62 -12.57 6.65 5.86
N HIS A 63 -12.30 6.72 4.55
CA HIS A 63 -11.03 6.34 3.93
C HIS A 63 -10.38 7.57 3.29
N TRP A 64 -9.09 7.45 2.96
CA TRP A 64 -8.35 8.50 2.27
C TRP A 64 -9.02 8.87 0.93
N ALA A 65 -9.42 7.87 0.14
CA ALA A 65 -10.27 8.07 -1.03
C ALA A 65 -11.75 7.94 -0.65
N SER A 66 -12.54 8.97 -0.90
CA SER A 66 -13.98 8.96 -0.61
C SER A 66 -14.76 7.89 -1.40
N SER A 67 -14.22 7.45 -2.54
CA SER A 67 -14.77 6.34 -3.33
C SER A 67 -14.70 4.98 -2.62
N SER A 68 -13.88 4.86 -1.59
CA SER A 68 -13.74 3.65 -0.75
C SER A 68 -14.45 3.78 0.60
N SER A 69 -15.15 4.88 0.86
CA SER A 69 -15.87 5.13 2.11
C SER A 69 -17.33 4.72 1.95
N ASP A 70 -17.68 3.54 2.46
CA ASP A 70 -19.05 3.02 2.47
C ASP A 70 -19.66 3.09 3.88
N LEU A 71 -20.99 3.21 3.94
CA LEU A 71 -21.71 3.18 5.21
C LEU A 71 -21.82 1.75 5.73
N ALA A 72 -21.41 1.55 6.97
CA ALA A 72 -21.50 0.30 7.71
C ALA A 72 -22.67 0.31 8.70
N ALA A 73 -23.13 -0.86 9.15
CA ALA A 73 -24.14 -0.95 10.21
C ALA A 73 -23.56 -0.50 11.56
N CYS A 74 -22.28 -0.77 11.82
CA CYS A 74 -21.50 -0.28 12.93
C CYS A 74 -20.01 -0.28 12.57
N ALA A 75 -19.20 0.44 13.34
CA ALA A 75 -17.75 0.32 13.37
C ALA A 75 -17.32 -0.23 14.71
N VAL A 76 -16.29 -1.07 14.74
CA VAL A 76 -15.77 -1.68 15.96
C VAL A 76 -14.29 -1.37 16.09
N GLU A 77 -13.90 -0.81 17.24
CA GLU A 77 -12.51 -0.61 17.64
C GLU A 77 -12.13 -1.70 18.66
N PRO A 78 -11.56 -2.84 18.25
CA PRO A 78 -11.20 -3.91 19.19
C PRO A 78 -10.06 -3.50 20.12
N GLY A 79 -10.20 -3.75 21.40
CA GLY A 79 -9.19 -3.43 22.41
C GLY A 79 -8.14 -4.52 22.62
N SER A 80 -8.35 -5.72 22.05
CA SER A 80 -7.43 -6.85 22.17
C SER A 80 -7.55 -7.82 20.99
N ALA A 81 -6.52 -8.66 20.80
CA ALA A 81 -6.56 -9.74 19.82
C ALA A 81 -7.68 -10.75 20.12
N GLN A 82 -7.99 -10.98 21.39
CA GLN A 82 -9.08 -11.84 21.83
C GLN A 82 -10.44 -11.30 21.37
N ASP A 83 -10.65 -9.99 21.48
CA ASP A 83 -11.87 -9.35 20.98
C ASP A 83 -11.99 -9.46 19.44
N VAL A 84 -10.88 -9.33 18.71
CA VAL A 84 -10.86 -9.61 17.27
C VAL A 84 -11.31 -11.05 16.99
N GLY A 85 -10.87 -12.02 17.81
CA GLY A 85 -11.29 -13.42 17.69
C GLY A 85 -12.78 -13.61 17.91
N ILE A 86 -13.35 -13.01 18.95
CA ILE A 86 -14.80 -13.02 19.23
C ILE A 86 -15.58 -12.42 18.06
N ILE A 87 -15.11 -11.30 17.51
CA ILE A 87 -15.73 -10.62 16.37
C ILE A 87 -15.74 -11.53 15.14
N LEU A 88 -14.60 -12.16 14.79
CA LEU A 88 -14.51 -13.07 13.65
C LEU A 88 -15.45 -14.27 13.79
N GLN A 89 -15.56 -14.87 14.99
CA GLN A 89 -16.49 -15.96 15.24
C GLN A 89 -17.95 -15.53 15.02
N ILE A 90 -18.35 -14.35 15.49
CA ILE A 90 -19.71 -13.81 15.31
C ILE A 90 -19.96 -13.51 13.82
N LEU A 91 -19.01 -12.90 13.13
CA LEU A 91 -19.10 -12.59 11.69
C LEU A 91 -19.24 -13.86 10.86
N GLY A 92 -18.42 -14.88 11.16
CA GLY A 92 -18.46 -16.18 10.49
C GLY A 92 -19.78 -16.93 10.74
N ALA A 93 -20.27 -16.96 11.99
CA ALA A 93 -21.54 -17.59 12.33
C ALA A 93 -22.73 -16.93 11.64
N ASN A 94 -22.74 -15.62 11.52
CA ASN A 94 -23.81 -14.84 10.88
C ASN A 94 -23.59 -14.65 9.36
N GLN A 95 -22.47 -15.10 8.79
CA GLN A 95 -22.08 -14.87 7.39
C GLN A 95 -22.19 -13.39 7.00
N THR A 96 -21.76 -12.49 7.90
CA THR A 96 -21.90 -11.04 7.73
C THR A 96 -20.68 -10.46 7.02
N PRO A 97 -20.85 -9.77 5.89
CA PRO A 97 -19.77 -9.04 5.22
C PRO A 97 -19.15 -7.97 6.12
N PHE A 98 -17.82 -7.81 6.04
CA PHE A 98 -17.09 -6.84 6.83
C PHE A 98 -15.89 -6.27 6.08
N ALA A 99 -15.30 -5.21 6.60
CA ALA A 99 -14.00 -4.70 6.17
C ALA A 99 -13.06 -4.57 7.36
N VAL A 100 -11.76 -4.73 7.10
CA VAL A 100 -10.71 -4.50 8.08
C VAL A 100 -9.95 -3.25 7.66
N LYS A 101 -9.99 -2.23 8.51
CA LYS A 101 -9.25 -0.99 8.31
C LYS A 101 -8.03 -0.98 9.24
N GLY A 102 -6.83 -0.94 8.67
CA GLY A 102 -5.61 -0.54 9.36
C GLY A 102 -5.49 1.00 9.39
N GLY A 103 -4.48 1.53 10.09
CA GLY A 103 -4.23 2.97 10.13
C GLY A 103 -5.22 3.75 10.99
N GLY A 104 -5.76 3.14 12.04
CA GLY A 104 -6.48 3.78 13.13
C GLY A 104 -5.66 3.67 14.41
N HIS A 105 -5.67 4.69 15.25
CA HIS A 105 -4.84 4.92 16.43
C HIS A 105 -4.55 3.69 17.31
N ALA A 106 -3.35 3.12 17.18
CA ALA A 106 -2.81 2.20 18.18
C ALA A 106 -1.66 2.86 18.93
N SER A 107 -1.46 2.45 20.17
CA SER A 107 -0.39 2.95 21.03
C SER A 107 0.97 2.38 20.66
N ASN A 108 1.96 3.20 20.79
CA ASN A 108 3.41 3.06 20.68
C ASN A 108 4.01 1.72 20.20
N PRO A 109 4.82 1.73 19.13
CA PRO A 109 5.72 0.64 18.79
C PRO A 109 6.67 0.32 19.95
N GLY A 110 6.86 -0.98 20.22
CA GLY A 110 7.80 -1.45 21.23
C GLY A 110 9.14 -1.84 20.60
N PHE A 111 10.21 -1.08 20.87
CA PHE A 111 11.56 -1.45 20.44
C PHE A 111 12.25 -2.35 21.46
N SER A 112 12.81 -3.47 20.98
CA SER A 112 13.67 -4.36 21.77
C SER A 112 15.11 -4.24 21.32
N SER A 113 15.92 -3.57 22.10
CA SER A 113 17.36 -3.44 21.83
C SER A 113 18.12 -4.77 21.93
N THR A 114 17.60 -5.73 22.69
CA THR A 114 18.25 -7.04 22.88
C THR A 114 18.09 -7.94 21.66
N SER A 115 16.91 -7.92 21.00
CA SER A 115 16.64 -8.73 19.81
C SER A 115 16.89 -7.98 18.49
N GLY A 116 17.09 -6.65 18.53
CA GLY A 116 17.18 -5.82 17.31
C GLY A 116 15.87 -5.80 16.52
N THR A 117 14.73 -5.87 17.20
CA THR A 117 13.40 -5.94 16.58
C THR A 117 12.45 -4.87 17.10
N VAL A 118 11.41 -4.60 16.34
CA VAL A 118 10.34 -3.66 16.69
C VAL A 118 8.99 -4.35 16.56
N ASP A 119 8.22 -4.32 17.62
CA ASP A 119 6.80 -4.72 17.61
C ASP A 119 5.95 -3.52 17.22
N VAL A 120 5.12 -3.68 16.17
CA VAL A 120 4.29 -2.62 15.59
C VAL A 120 2.85 -3.09 15.51
N GLY A 121 1.91 -2.36 16.12
CA GLY A 121 0.47 -2.63 16.02
C GLY A 121 -0.04 -2.42 14.59
N ALA A 122 -0.90 -3.33 14.13
CA ALA A 122 -1.46 -3.30 12.78
C ALA A 122 -2.32 -2.06 12.48
N GLY A 123 -2.86 -1.41 13.50
CA GLY A 123 -3.68 -0.20 13.38
C GLY A 123 -2.90 1.11 13.25
N LEU A 124 -1.56 1.09 13.28
CA LEU A 124 -0.73 2.30 13.16
C LEU A 124 -0.61 2.79 11.71
N VAL A 125 -0.25 4.06 11.56
CA VAL A 125 0.34 4.61 10.32
C VAL A 125 1.86 4.71 10.48
N TRP A 126 2.58 4.71 9.36
CA TRP A 126 4.05 4.74 9.38
C TRP A 126 4.63 5.98 10.05
N ASP A 127 3.93 7.12 9.99
CA ASP A 127 4.33 8.35 10.68
C ASP A 127 4.50 8.13 12.19
N ASP A 128 3.57 7.42 12.83
CA ASP A 128 3.61 7.14 14.27
C ASP A 128 4.76 6.18 14.62
N VAL A 129 5.00 5.20 13.75
CA VAL A 129 6.12 4.26 13.90
C VAL A 129 7.44 5.03 13.86
N TYR A 130 7.66 5.85 12.84
CA TYR A 130 8.89 6.63 12.69
C TYR A 130 9.09 7.64 13.82
N ALA A 131 8.01 8.34 14.23
CA ALA A 131 8.07 9.27 15.35
C ALA A 131 8.51 8.61 16.67
N THR A 132 8.11 7.35 16.87
CA THR A 132 8.48 6.59 18.08
C THR A 132 9.89 6.03 18.00
N LEU A 133 10.38 5.64 16.82
CA LEU A 133 11.69 5.00 16.65
C LEU A 133 12.83 6.00 16.50
N GLU A 134 12.57 7.19 15.94
CA GLU A 134 13.57 8.24 15.69
C GLU A 134 14.38 8.61 16.93
N PRO A 135 13.79 8.84 18.15
CA PRO A 135 14.55 9.13 19.35
C PRO A 135 15.45 7.98 19.82
N GLN A 136 15.22 6.78 19.32
CA GLN A 136 15.99 5.57 19.67
C GLN A 136 17.12 5.29 18.67
N GLY A 137 17.25 6.11 17.62
CA GLY A 137 18.28 5.96 16.60
C GLY A 137 18.12 4.72 15.73
N VAL A 138 16.90 4.20 15.60
CA VAL A 138 16.56 3.01 14.81
C VAL A 138 15.37 3.28 13.90
N ASN A 139 15.24 2.45 12.86
CA ASN A 139 14.13 2.48 11.93
C ASN A 139 13.76 1.06 11.45
N VAL A 140 12.65 0.96 10.74
CA VAL A 140 12.17 -0.24 10.05
C VAL A 140 11.91 0.07 8.58
N VAL A 141 11.87 -0.96 7.75
CA VAL A 141 11.54 -0.83 6.33
C VAL A 141 10.04 -0.61 6.18
N GLY A 142 9.60 0.63 6.02
CA GLY A 142 8.19 1.02 6.02
C GLY A 142 7.84 2.02 4.92
N GLY A 143 6.63 2.60 4.99
CA GLY A 143 6.07 3.46 3.95
C GLY A 143 6.87 4.73 3.65
N ARG A 144 6.78 5.21 2.41
CA ARG A 144 7.56 6.35 1.88
C ARG A 144 6.85 7.69 1.99
N VAL A 145 5.54 7.67 2.20
CA VAL A 145 4.70 8.88 2.25
C VAL A 145 3.83 8.88 3.51
N THR A 146 3.45 10.07 3.96
CA THR A 146 2.63 10.27 5.17
C THR A 146 1.25 9.63 5.06
N GLY A 147 0.70 9.16 6.18
CA GLY A 147 -0.68 8.67 6.31
C GLY A 147 -0.90 7.21 5.86
N VAL A 148 0.12 6.53 5.37
CA VAL A 148 0.00 5.12 4.94
C VAL A 148 -0.06 4.18 6.15
N GLY A 149 -1.10 3.32 6.18
CA GLY A 149 -1.31 2.32 7.24
C GLY A 149 -0.31 1.17 7.17
N VAL A 150 0.14 0.71 8.34
CA VAL A 150 1.13 -0.37 8.47
C VAL A 150 0.63 -1.68 7.86
N ALA A 151 -0.59 -2.12 8.22
CA ALA A 151 -1.07 -3.46 7.88
C ALA A 151 -1.23 -3.68 6.37
N GLY A 152 -2.00 -2.84 5.68
CA GLY A 152 -2.25 -3.01 4.25
C GLY A 152 -0.98 -2.89 3.41
N PHE A 153 -0.13 -1.92 3.76
CA PHE A 153 1.17 -1.74 3.12
C PHE A 153 2.06 -2.98 3.25
N THR A 154 2.19 -3.51 4.47
CA THR A 154 3.05 -4.65 4.79
C THR A 154 2.53 -5.95 4.20
N LEU A 155 1.24 -6.25 4.38
CA LEU A 155 0.64 -7.50 3.89
C LEU A 155 0.61 -7.63 2.37
N GLY A 156 0.83 -6.54 1.63
CA GLY A 156 0.96 -6.54 0.17
C GLY A 156 2.40 -6.53 -0.34
N GLY A 157 3.42 -6.51 0.54
CA GLY A 157 4.83 -6.48 0.13
C GLY A 157 5.61 -5.30 0.71
N GLY A 158 5.31 -4.10 0.30
CA GLY A 158 5.85 -2.84 0.83
C GLY A 158 7.18 -2.40 0.23
N TYR A 159 7.15 -1.35 -0.62
CA TYR A 159 8.33 -0.67 -1.14
C TYR A 159 8.69 0.55 -0.29
N SER A 160 9.91 0.61 0.22
CA SER A 160 10.43 1.63 1.14
C SER A 160 11.56 2.46 0.52
N TRP A 161 11.89 3.60 1.12
CA TRP A 161 13.15 4.30 0.87
C TRP A 161 14.38 3.42 1.17
N LEU A 162 14.22 2.45 2.07
CA LEU A 162 15.26 1.53 2.50
C LEU A 162 15.29 0.21 1.70
N THR A 163 14.44 0.04 0.70
CA THR A 163 14.32 -1.22 -0.07
C THR A 163 15.61 -1.61 -0.76
N ASN A 164 16.36 -0.67 -1.34
CA ASN A 164 17.64 -0.97 -1.97
C ASN A 164 18.68 -1.55 -1.00
N GLN A 165 18.57 -1.25 0.31
CA GLN A 165 19.49 -1.72 1.35
C GLN A 165 19.04 -3.00 2.03
N HIS A 166 17.71 -3.22 2.16
CA HIS A 166 17.17 -4.24 3.06
C HIS A 166 16.05 -5.10 2.45
N GLY A 167 15.67 -4.88 1.20
CA GLY A 167 14.56 -5.57 0.53
C GLY A 167 13.21 -4.91 0.80
N LEU A 168 12.15 -5.62 0.46
CA LEU A 168 10.78 -5.20 0.74
C LEU A 168 10.49 -5.25 2.24
N THR A 169 9.43 -4.55 2.66
CA THR A 169 8.99 -4.59 4.06
C THR A 169 8.74 -6.01 4.55
N VAL A 170 8.11 -6.87 3.74
CA VAL A 170 7.89 -8.29 4.05
C VAL A 170 9.17 -9.10 4.25
N ASP A 171 10.29 -8.68 3.68
CA ASP A 171 11.58 -9.36 3.81
C ASP A 171 12.22 -9.13 5.19
N THR A 172 11.77 -8.09 5.89
CA THR A 172 12.28 -7.70 7.20
C THR A 172 11.41 -8.17 8.37
N ILE A 173 10.29 -8.86 8.10
CA ILE A 173 9.41 -9.40 9.14
C ILE A 173 10.03 -10.65 9.77
N VAL A 174 9.93 -10.75 11.10
CA VAL A 174 10.35 -11.92 11.87
C VAL A 174 9.20 -12.66 12.55
N ALA A 175 8.08 -11.95 12.84
CA ALA A 175 6.90 -12.57 13.42
C ALA A 175 5.62 -11.76 13.12
N PHE A 176 4.48 -12.47 13.19
CA PHE A 176 3.14 -11.88 13.22
C PHE A 176 2.37 -12.40 14.43
N GLU A 177 1.58 -11.55 15.07
CA GLU A 177 0.45 -12.00 15.88
C GLU A 177 -0.78 -12.04 14.96
N LEU A 178 -1.33 -13.23 14.79
CA LEU A 178 -2.44 -13.49 13.88
C LEU A 178 -3.65 -13.99 14.65
N VAL A 179 -4.82 -13.42 14.38
CA VAL A 179 -6.11 -13.98 14.79
C VAL A 179 -6.69 -14.76 13.63
N LEU A 180 -6.78 -16.09 13.79
CA LEU A 180 -7.35 -16.99 12.80
C LEU A 180 -8.87 -16.80 12.65
N PRO A 181 -9.49 -17.24 11.56
CA PRO A 181 -10.92 -17.12 11.32
C PRO A 181 -11.80 -17.82 12.37
N ASP A 182 -11.28 -18.82 13.07
CA ASP A 182 -11.94 -19.50 14.18
C ASP A 182 -11.83 -18.77 15.53
N GLY A 183 -11.14 -17.61 15.55
CA GLY A 183 -10.91 -16.80 16.74
C GLY A 183 -9.63 -17.11 17.50
N THR A 184 -8.86 -18.11 17.10
CA THR A 184 -7.60 -18.46 17.75
C THR A 184 -6.54 -17.38 17.51
N VAL A 185 -5.92 -16.88 18.59
CA VAL A 185 -4.77 -15.97 18.52
C VAL A 185 -3.49 -16.82 18.51
N THR A 186 -2.64 -16.62 17.51
CA THR A 186 -1.39 -17.37 17.34
C THR A 186 -0.22 -16.48 16.93
N GLU A 187 0.98 -16.86 17.35
CA GLU A 187 2.22 -16.29 16.83
C GLU A 187 2.66 -17.10 15.59
N VAL A 188 3.01 -16.38 14.53
CA VAL A 188 3.44 -16.93 13.25
C VAL A 188 4.86 -16.47 12.96
N THR A 189 5.78 -17.43 12.86
CA THR A 189 7.20 -17.20 12.53
C THR A 189 7.65 -18.19 11.45
N GLN A 190 8.87 -18.03 10.95
CA GLN A 190 9.45 -18.96 10.00
C GLN A 190 9.57 -20.40 10.56
N THR A 191 9.69 -20.56 11.88
CA THR A 191 9.80 -21.87 12.56
C THR A 191 8.51 -22.33 13.21
N SER A 192 7.55 -21.42 13.42
CA SER A 192 6.23 -21.72 13.94
C SER A 192 5.18 -21.30 12.90
N ASN A 193 4.45 -22.25 12.34
CA ASN A 193 3.48 -22.05 11.25
C ASN A 193 4.14 -21.50 9.95
N PRO A 194 5.15 -22.16 9.38
CA PRO A 194 5.94 -21.63 8.24
C PRO A 194 5.10 -21.36 6.99
N ASP A 195 4.04 -22.10 6.74
CA ASP A 195 3.15 -21.85 5.61
C ASP A 195 2.32 -20.57 5.79
N LEU A 196 1.83 -20.31 7.00
CA LEU A 196 1.20 -19.00 7.32
C LEU A 196 2.22 -17.87 7.25
N PHE A 197 3.46 -18.10 7.70
CA PHE A 197 4.51 -17.10 7.62
C PHE A 197 4.81 -16.70 6.18
N PHE A 198 4.92 -17.68 5.28
CA PHE A 198 5.02 -17.44 3.85
C PHE A 198 3.81 -16.68 3.32
N ALA A 199 2.60 -17.15 3.64
CA ALA A 199 1.35 -16.64 3.10
C ALA A 199 1.06 -15.18 3.53
N LEU A 200 1.36 -14.81 4.78
CA LEU A 200 1.18 -13.45 5.30
C LEU A 200 2.18 -12.45 4.71
N LYS A 201 3.29 -12.91 4.16
CA LYS A 201 4.29 -12.08 3.49
C LYS A 201 3.87 -11.78 2.04
N GLY A 202 2.79 -11.01 1.87
CA GLY A 202 2.29 -10.57 0.57
C GLY A 202 0.91 -11.13 0.19
N GLY A 203 0.34 -12.08 0.95
CA GLY A 203 -0.95 -12.71 0.65
C GLY A 203 -2.17 -12.01 1.27
N TYR A 204 -2.00 -10.81 1.81
CA TYR A 204 -3.06 -9.97 2.37
C TYR A 204 -3.82 -10.60 3.54
N ASN A 205 -5.09 -10.19 3.75
CA ASN A 205 -5.95 -10.63 4.84
C ASN A 205 -6.76 -11.91 4.52
N ASN A 206 -6.15 -12.86 3.82
CA ASN A 206 -6.86 -14.09 3.42
C ASN A 206 -6.87 -15.19 4.50
N PHE A 207 -5.97 -15.10 5.48
CA PHE A 207 -5.69 -16.18 6.43
C PHE A 207 -6.15 -15.83 7.86
N GLY A 208 -6.62 -14.61 8.08
CA GLY A 208 -7.01 -14.06 9.37
C GLY A 208 -6.70 -12.57 9.46
N ILE A 209 -6.73 -12.02 10.67
CA ILE A 209 -6.42 -10.62 10.95
C ILE A 209 -5.12 -10.53 11.73
N VAL A 210 -4.10 -9.89 11.15
CA VAL A 210 -2.86 -9.57 11.85
C VAL A 210 -3.12 -8.39 12.77
N THR A 211 -2.79 -8.55 14.04
CA THR A 211 -2.91 -7.53 15.08
C THR A 211 -1.59 -6.87 15.43
N LYS A 212 -0.47 -7.59 15.21
CA LYS A 212 0.88 -7.09 15.46
C LYS A 212 1.88 -7.67 14.47
N PHE A 213 2.83 -6.84 14.05
CA PHE A 213 4.00 -7.21 13.26
C PHE A 213 5.25 -7.06 14.09
N THR A 214 6.20 -7.98 13.96
CA THR A 214 7.56 -7.84 14.50
C THR A 214 8.54 -7.69 13.35
N PHE A 215 9.19 -6.54 13.24
CA PHE A 215 10.16 -6.21 12.19
C PHE A 215 11.58 -6.26 12.70
N LYS A 216 12.55 -6.53 11.81
CA LYS A 216 13.96 -6.20 12.06
C LYS A 216 14.12 -4.69 12.16
N ALA A 217 14.87 -4.25 13.14
CA ALA A 217 15.27 -2.84 13.30
C ALA A 217 16.66 -2.61 12.69
N PHE A 218 16.84 -1.44 12.11
CA PHE A 218 18.09 -0.99 11.51
C PHE A 218 18.54 0.33 12.14
N PRO A 219 19.86 0.58 12.33
CA PRO A 219 20.33 1.89 12.76
C PRO A 219 19.88 2.98 11.80
N GLN A 220 19.41 4.11 12.33
CA GLN A 220 18.98 5.25 11.51
C GLN A 220 19.50 6.54 12.10
N GLY A 221 20.30 7.25 11.32
CA GLY A 221 20.70 8.62 11.57
C GLY A 221 19.88 9.63 10.79
N GLN A 222 20.44 10.83 10.61
CA GLN A 222 19.88 11.80 9.69
C GLN A 222 20.01 11.33 8.25
N VAL A 223 19.02 11.70 7.45
CA VAL A 223 18.97 11.49 6.00
C VAL A 223 19.10 12.82 5.27
N TRP A 224 19.50 12.77 4.01
CA TRP A 224 19.52 13.93 3.14
C TRP A 224 18.49 13.77 2.03
N GLY A 225 17.80 14.85 1.70
CA GLY A 225 16.83 14.85 0.62
C GLY A 225 15.63 15.75 0.87
N GLY A 226 14.55 15.47 0.15
CA GLY A 226 13.29 16.20 0.21
C GLY A 226 12.65 16.37 -1.16
N LEU A 227 11.79 17.38 -1.32
CA LEU A 227 10.94 17.60 -2.47
C LEU A 227 11.46 18.73 -3.37
N ILE A 228 11.51 18.46 -4.67
CA ILE A 228 11.68 19.46 -5.74
C ILE A 228 10.43 19.44 -6.60
N THR A 229 9.86 20.59 -6.94
CA THR A 229 8.80 20.69 -7.97
C THR A 229 9.35 21.30 -9.23
N ILE A 230 9.03 20.70 -10.38
CA ILE A 230 9.56 21.07 -11.70
C ILE A 230 8.38 21.30 -12.63
N THR A 231 8.47 22.33 -13.46
CA THR A 231 7.44 22.67 -14.46
C THR A 231 7.56 21.78 -15.71
N GLY A 232 6.46 21.69 -16.47
CA GLY A 232 6.36 20.78 -17.62
C GLY A 232 7.38 20.99 -18.74
N ASP A 233 7.99 22.17 -18.82
CA ASP A 233 9.00 22.55 -19.83
C ASP A 233 10.40 21.96 -19.58
N HIS A 234 10.58 21.22 -18.48
CA HIS A 234 11.84 20.58 -18.10
C HIS A 234 11.74 19.07 -17.87
N LEU A 235 10.62 18.43 -18.25
CA LEU A 235 10.41 16.99 -18.03
C LEU A 235 11.40 16.13 -18.85
N ASP A 236 11.84 16.60 -20.00
CA ASP A 236 12.89 15.96 -20.81
C ASP A 236 14.21 15.81 -20.05
N LYS A 237 14.60 16.84 -19.28
CA LYS A 237 15.80 16.81 -18.45
C LYS A 237 15.65 15.84 -17.28
N VAL A 238 14.43 15.77 -16.70
CA VAL A 238 14.15 14.80 -15.64
C VAL A 238 14.20 13.38 -16.20
N ASN A 239 13.63 13.12 -17.40
CA ASN A 239 13.73 11.82 -18.05
C ASN A 239 15.19 11.40 -18.21
N ALA A 240 16.04 12.27 -18.78
CA ALA A 240 17.46 11.98 -18.95
C ALA A 240 18.18 11.70 -17.62
N ALA A 241 17.92 12.50 -16.59
CA ALA A 241 18.50 12.30 -15.26
C ALA A 241 18.00 11.00 -14.59
N THR A 242 16.72 10.63 -14.78
CA THR A 242 16.14 9.39 -14.22
C THR A 242 16.74 8.15 -14.89
N VAL A 243 16.88 8.14 -16.22
CA VAL A 243 17.53 7.05 -16.97
C VAL A 243 18.97 6.88 -16.49
N LYS A 244 19.71 7.98 -16.39
CA LYS A 244 21.10 7.95 -15.92
C LYS A 244 21.20 7.45 -14.47
N PHE A 245 20.33 7.90 -13.59
CA PHE A 245 20.27 7.41 -12.21
C PHE A 245 20.05 5.90 -12.17
N GLY A 246 19.08 5.36 -12.89
CA GLY A 246 18.78 3.92 -12.93
C GLY A 246 19.91 3.08 -13.48
N SER A 247 20.69 3.60 -14.43
CA SER A 247 21.77 2.85 -15.11
C SER A 247 23.15 2.99 -14.46
N GLU A 248 23.44 4.13 -13.80
CA GLU A 248 24.79 4.43 -13.31
C GLU A 248 24.92 4.40 -11.79
N ILE A 249 23.83 4.67 -11.03
CA ILE A 249 23.89 4.72 -9.57
C ILE A 249 23.68 3.32 -8.99
N SER A 250 24.66 2.87 -8.22
CA SER A 250 24.67 1.58 -7.54
C SER A 250 24.73 1.69 -6.01
N ASP A 251 24.77 2.91 -5.45
CA ASP A 251 24.75 3.11 -4.00
C ASP A 251 23.37 2.79 -3.43
N PRO A 252 23.21 1.73 -2.60
CA PRO A 252 21.91 1.31 -2.08
C PRO A 252 21.28 2.33 -1.11
N LYS A 253 22.05 3.33 -0.66
CA LYS A 253 21.55 4.41 0.19
C LYS A 253 20.82 5.49 -0.60
N ALA A 254 20.94 5.50 -1.92
CA ALA A 254 20.31 6.47 -2.80
C ALA A 254 18.98 5.92 -3.34
N ALA A 255 17.96 6.78 -3.34
CA ALA A 255 16.68 6.51 -4.01
C ALA A 255 16.05 7.82 -4.50
N ILE A 256 15.22 7.71 -5.53
CA ILE A 256 14.43 8.81 -6.06
C ILE A 256 12.99 8.37 -6.27
N LEU A 257 12.08 9.33 -6.29
CA LEU A 257 10.68 9.12 -6.66
C LEU A 257 10.24 10.27 -7.57
N PRO A 258 10.45 10.16 -8.89
CA PRO A 258 9.88 11.05 -9.89
C PRO A 258 8.38 10.76 -10.04
N THR A 259 7.55 11.76 -9.78
CA THR A 259 6.09 11.73 -9.93
C THR A 259 5.70 12.73 -11.00
N TYR A 260 5.44 12.25 -12.22
CA TYR A 260 4.88 13.05 -13.31
C TYR A 260 3.42 13.35 -12.99
N ASN A 261 3.04 14.60 -12.98
CA ASN A 261 1.68 14.97 -12.57
C ASN A 261 1.05 16.01 -13.51
N PHE A 262 -0.28 16.01 -13.52
CA PHE A 262 -1.08 17.04 -14.15
C PHE A 262 -2.03 17.60 -13.09
N VAL A 263 -1.84 18.86 -12.75
CA VAL A 263 -2.58 19.54 -11.69
C VAL A 263 -2.83 20.98 -12.10
N LEU A 264 -4.00 21.54 -11.74
CA LEU A 264 -4.39 22.92 -12.08
C LEU A 264 -4.28 23.26 -13.57
N GLY A 265 -4.49 22.27 -14.44
CA GLY A 265 -4.49 22.46 -15.90
C GLY A 265 -3.11 22.43 -16.57
N ALA A 266 -2.07 22.08 -15.85
CA ALA A 266 -0.70 22.05 -16.37
C ALA A 266 0.07 20.76 -15.97
N PRO A 267 0.94 20.25 -16.86
CA PRO A 267 1.86 19.19 -16.49
C PRO A 267 3.00 19.72 -15.62
N GLY A 268 3.53 18.86 -14.78
CA GLY A 268 4.67 19.14 -13.93
C GLY A 268 5.21 17.89 -13.27
N MET A 269 6.09 18.07 -12.31
CA MET A 269 6.67 16.97 -11.55
C MET A 269 6.85 17.33 -10.10
N SER A 270 6.63 16.33 -9.25
CA SER A 270 7.10 16.27 -7.87
C SER A 270 8.22 15.23 -7.80
N LEU A 271 9.43 15.65 -7.48
CA LEU A 271 10.60 14.77 -7.40
C LEU A 271 11.07 14.73 -5.95
N ILE A 272 11.04 13.53 -5.34
CA ILE A 272 11.63 13.33 -4.02
C ILE A 272 13.00 12.67 -4.21
N LEU A 273 14.02 13.28 -3.61
CA LEU A 273 15.37 12.73 -3.51
C LEU A 273 15.58 12.19 -2.09
N PHE A 274 16.24 11.05 -1.96
CA PHE A 274 16.55 10.41 -0.70
C PHE A 274 17.97 9.86 -0.69
N TYR A 275 18.72 10.15 0.37
CA TYR A 275 19.97 9.48 0.69
C TYR A 275 19.99 9.10 2.17
N ASP A 276 20.28 7.83 2.47
CA ASP A 276 20.38 7.32 3.84
C ASP A 276 21.73 7.70 4.46
N GLY A 277 21.84 8.96 4.80
CA GLY A 277 23.01 9.60 5.38
C GLY A 277 22.87 11.11 5.36
N PRO A 278 23.67 11.83 6.17
CA PRO A 278 23.53 13.29 6.31
C PRO A 278 23.94 14.07 5.05
N SER A 279 24.65 13.43 4.12
CA SER A 279 25.11 14.04 2.85
C SER A 279 25.39 12.94 1.83
N PRO A 280 24.85 13.03 0.59
CA PRO A 280 25.20 12.10 -0.46
C PRO A 280 26.62 12.34 -0.98
N PRO A 281 27.30 11.31 -1.52
CA PRO A 281 28.47 11.48 -2.36
C PRO A 281 28.20 12.41 -3.55
N ALA A 282 29.22 13.14 -4.00
CA ALA A 282 29.11 13.96 -5.21
C ALA A 282 28.75 13.10 -6.44
N GLY A 283 27.93 13.64 -7.34
CA GLY A 283 27.55 12.98 -8.58
C GLY A 283 26.24 12.20 -8.49
N ILE A 284 25.76 11.77 -7.33
CA ILE A 284 24.54 10.95 -7.21
C ILE A 284 23.28 11.71 -7.67
N PHE A 285 23.13 12.97 -7.28
CA PHE A 285 21.92 13.77 -7.55
C PHE A 285 22.21 15.04 -8.35
N ASP A 286 23.46 15.25 -8.82
CA ASP A 286 23.89 16.50 -9.45
C ASP A 286 23.05 16.85 -10.67
N ASP A 287 22.69 15.86 -11.50
CA ASP A 287 21.87 16.08 -12.70
C ASP A 287 20.47 16.58 -12.33
N PHE A 288 19.85 16.05 -11.28
CA PHE A 288 18.54 16.52 -10.80
C PHE A 288 18.62 17.92 -10.20
N LEU A 289 19.68 18.19 -9.43
CA LEU A 289 19.86 19.48 -8.76
C LEU A 289 20.18 20.63 -9.73
N ALA A 290 20.68 20.32 -10.93
CA ALA A 290 20.96 21.26 -12.01
C ALA A 290 19.70 21.65 -12.82
N ILE A 291 18.60 20.89 -12.72
CA ILE A 291 17.36 21.19 -13.45
C ILE A 291 16.71 22.45 -12.85
N PRO A 292 16.29 23.43 -13.70
CA PRO A 292 15.47 24.55 -13.23
C PRO A 292 14.21 24.05 -12.54
N HIS A 293 13.88 24.61 -11.38
CA HIS A 293 12.80 24.15 -10.53
C HIS A 293 11.89 25.30 -10.09
N PHE A 294 10.63 24.96 -9.79
CA PHE A 294 9.67 25.91 -9.22
C PHE A 294 9.85 26.05 -7.71
N THR A 295 9.96 24.91 -6.99
CA THR A 295 10.31 24.88 -5.57
C THR A 295 11.37 23.85 -5.28
N LYS A 296 12.16 24.07 -4.22
CA LYS A 296 13.20 23.13 -3.77
C LYS A 296 13.28 23.17 -2.24
N ASP A 297 12.94 22.04 -1.62
CA ASP A 297 13.07 21.78 -0.19
C ASP A 297 13.98 20.57 0.04
N ILE A 298 15.28 20.78 -0.10
CA ILE A 298 16.31 19.76 0.06
C ILE A 298 17.21 20.12 1.25
N SER A 299 17.34 19.23 2.21
CA SER A 299 18.19 19.43 3.38
C SER A 299 18.54 18.11 4.06
N THR A 300 19.50 18.16 4.99
CA THR A 300 19.69 17.10 5.98
C THR A 300 18.60 17.24 7.03
N ARG A 301 17.88 16.13 7.28
CA ARG A 301 16.69 16.11 8.13
C ARG A 301 16.52 14.73 8.78
N SER A 302 15.51 14.56 9.63
CA SER A 302 15.14 13.24 10.11
C SER A 302 14.39 12.44 9.05
N PHE A 303 14.36 11.10 9.18
CA PHE A 303 13.63 10.23 8.25
C PHE A 303 12.14 10.58 8.20
N LEU A 304 11.50 10.79 9.37
CA LEU A 304 10.10 11.22 9.44
C LEU A 304 9.88 12.57 8.74
N SER A 305 10.77 13.53 8.92
CA SER A 305 10.68 14.81 8.22
C SER A 305 10.73 14.65 6.70
N LEU A 306 11.54 13.73 6.19
CA LEU A 306 11.60 13.43 4.76
C LEU A 306 10.28 12.79 4.27
N VAL A 307 9.75 11.79 4.98
CA VAL A 307 8.47 11.14 4.63
C VAL A 307 7.34 12.16 4.54
N LYS A 308 7.34 13.18 5.40
CA LYS A 308 6.34 14.26 5.41
C LYS A 308 6.50 15.29 4.29
N THR A 309 7.57 15.26 3.49
CA THR A 309 7.69 16.16 2.33
C THR A 309 6.77 15.78 1.17
N ALA A 310 6.34 14.51 1.10
CA ALA A 310 5.40 14.06 0.08
C ALA A 310 4.04 14.76 0.25
N PRO A 311 3.49 15.39 -0.81
CA PRO A 311 2.25 16.15 -0.72
C PRO A 311 0.99 15.27 -0.74
N ALA A 312 0.98 14.16 0.00
CA ALA A 312 -0.08 13.14 -0.01
C ALA A 312 -1.49 13.69 0.32
N ASN A 313 -1.56 14.79 1.06
CA ASN A 313 -2.85 15.37 1.48
C ASN A 313 -3.58 16.17 0.39
N ILE A 314 -2.95 16.44 -0.76
CA ILE A 314 -3.56 17.24 -1.85
C ILE A 314 -4.86 16.59 -2.37
N THR A 315 -4.93 15.27 -2.35
CA THR A 315 -6.07 14.51 -2.88
C THR A 315 -6.87 13.80 -1.79
N ALA A 316 -6.59 14.05 -0.51
CA ALA A 316 -7.35 13.48 0.60
C ALA A 316 -8.85 13.84 0.51
N GLY A 317 -9.71 12.85 0.64
CA GLY A 317 -11.18 13.01 0.55
C GLY A 317 -11.74 13.11 -0.87
N THR A 318 -10.90 13.11 -1.92
CA THR A 318 -11.36 12.96 -3.31
C THR A 318 -11.65 11.48 -3.61
N ARG A 319 -12.31 11.22 -4.73
CA ARG A 319 -12.40 9.88 -5.32
C ARG A 319 -11.08 9.56 -5.99
N ALA A 320 -10.65 8.30 -5.93
CA ALA A 320 -9.36 7.93 -6.51
C ALA A 320 -9.32 6.48 -6.99
N ILE A 321 -8.40 6.21 -7.91
CA ILE A 321 -8.06 4.86 -8.38
C ILE A 321 -6.56 4.75 -8.59
N PHE A 322 -6.01 3.60 -8.26
CA PHE A 322 -4.66 3.19 -8.61
C PHE A 322 -4.68 2.15 -9.72
N ASN A 323 -3.62 2.12 -10.52
CA ASN A 323 -3.24 1.02 -11.39
C ASN A 323 -1.71 0.96 -11.49
N THR A 324 -1.17 -0.12 -12.08
CA THR A 324 0.29 -0.29 -12.16
C THR A 324 0.73 -0.97 -13.44
N VAL A 325 1.95 -0.66 -13.86
CA VAL A 325 2.67 -1.35 -14.93
C VAL A 325 4.03 -1.78 -14.39
N PRO A 326 4.31 -3.09 -14.28
CA PRO A 326 5.65 -3.56 -13.98
C PRO A 326 6.55 -3.35 -15.20
N VAL A 327 7.78 -2.85 -14.98
CA VAL A 327 8.80 -2.73 -16.03
C VAL A 327 10.12 -3.32 -15.56
N LEU A 328 10.99 -3.69 -16.49
CA LEU A 328 12.35 -4.14 -16.19
C LEU A 328 13.32 -2.96 -16.14
N ASP A 329 13.04 -1.91 -16.89
CA ASP A 329 13.85 -0.71 -16.97
C ASP A 329 13.02 0.51 -17.34
N TYR A 330 13.43 1.67 -16.86
CA TYR A 330 12.87 2.96 -17.24
C TYR A 330 13.69 3.57 -18.37
N THR A 331 13.40 3.15 -19.60
CA THR A 331 14.07 3.65 -20.82
C THR A 331 13.63 5.08 -21.16
N PRO A 332 14.40 5.82 -21.97
CA PRO A 332 13.99 7.13 -22.48
C PRO A 332 12.62 7.09 -23.16
N GLN A 333 12.37 6.09 -24.02
CA GLN A 333 11.10 5.96 -24.74
C GLN A 333 9.92 5.66 -23.79
N PHE A 334 10.12 4.84 -22.76
CA PHE A 334 9.08 4.58 -21.77
C PHE A 334 8.75 5.85 -20.97
N LEU A 335 9.76 6.61 -20.52
CA LEU A 335 9.54 7.86 -19.78
C LEU A 335 8.87 8.94 -20.64
N ASP A 336 9.21 9.03 -21.92
CA ASP A 336 8.52 9.92 -22.86
C ASP A 336 7.03 9.51 -23.03
N ALA A 337 6.74 8.21 -23.03
CA ALA A 337 5.36 7.73 -23.01
C ALA A 337 4.64 8.10 -21.72
N VAL A 338 5.29 8.02 -20.55
CA VAL A 338 4.73 8.47 -19.27
C VAL A 338 4.39 9.97 -19.31
N VAL A 339 5.27 10.81 -19.85
CA VAL A 339 5.00 12.25 -20.05
C VAL A 339 3.78 12.45 -20.97
N ASN A 340 3.72 11.73 -22.09
CA ASN A 340 2.61 11.81 -23.02
C ASN A 340 1.27 11.39 -22.39
N GLU A 341 1.25 10.29 -21.63
CA GLU A 341 0.07 9.82 -20.89
C GLU A 341 -0.37 10.84 -19.84
N THR A 342 0.58 11.43 -19.11
CA THR A 342 0.31 12.49 -18.13
C THR A 342 -0.41 13.68 -18.77
N ILE A 343 0.09 14.17 -19.89
CA ILE A 343 -0.48 15.33 -20.60
C ILE A 343 -1.82 14.96 -21.24
N PHE A 344 -1.89 13.81 -21.90
CA PHE A 344 -3.09 13.35 -22.62
C PHE A 344 -4.27 13.18 -21.66
N TRP A 345 -4.08 12.39 -20.60
CA TRP A 345 -5.15 12.14 -19.63
C TRP A 345 -5.42 13.35 -18.77
N GLY A 346 -4.39 14.08 -18.34
CA GLY A 346 -4.54 15.30 -17.58
C GLY A 346 -5.41 16.33 -18.30
N THR A 347 -5.12 16.61 -19.56
CA THR A 347 -5.91 17.55 -20.37
C THR A 347 -7.33 17.07 -20.58
N ARG A 348 -7.52 15.79 -20.93
CA ARG A 348 -8.82 15.21 -21.25
C ARG A 348 -9.73 15.08 -20.03
N LEU A 349 -9.20 14.57 -18.92
CA LEU A 349 -9.98 14.25 -17.72
C LEU A 349 -10.24 15.46 -16.82
N SER A 350 -9.47 16.53 -16.96
CA SER A 350 -9.76 17.80 -16.26
C SER A 350 -11.14 18.33 -16.62
N LEU A 351 -11.64 18.05 -17.83
CA LEU A 351 -12.99 18.41 -18.25
C LEU A 351 -14.08 17.55 -17.61
N ALA A 352 -13.68 16.43 -16.98
CA ALA A 352 -14.55 15.44 -16.35
C ALA A 352 -14.31 15.33 -14.84
N SER A 353 -13.99 16.43 -14.16
CA SER A 353 -13.75 16.53 -12.72
C SER A 353 -12.45 15.95 -12.17
N ALA A 354 -11.49 15.53 -12.99
CA ALA A 354 -10.18 15.14 -12.49
C ALA A 354 -9.50 16.35 -11.81
N THR A 355 -8.93 16.09 -10.64
CA THR A 355 -8.19 17.10 -9.85
C THR A 355 -6.69 16.86 -9.87
N PHE A 356 -6.30 15.60 -10.02
CA PHE A 356 -4.91 15.17 -10.01
C PHE A 356 -4.75 13.89 -10.83
N ILE A 357 -3.82 13.89 -11.76
CA ILE A 357 -3.40 12.72 -12.53
C ILE A 357 -1.91 12.58 -12.29
N SER A 358 -1.45 11.41 -11.87
CA SER A 358 -0.02 11.18 -11.67
C SER A 358 0.45 9.80 -12.11
N PHE A 359 1.74 9.74 -12.40
CA PHE A 359 2.50 8.54 -12.71
C PHE A 359 3.79 8.56 -11.91
N ASP A 360 3.95 7.61 -11.00
CA ASP A 360 5.15 7.50 -10.19
C ASP A 360 6.10 6.49 -10.82
N VAL A 361 7.33 6.90 -11.01
CA VAL A 361 8.44 6.10 -11.54
C VAL A 361 9.36 5.73 -10.38
N GLU A 362 9.64 4.45 -10.22
CA GLU A 362 10.33 3.92 -9.04
C GLU A 362 11.60 3.14 -9.43
N PRO A 363 12.71 3.82 -9.78
CA PRO A 363 13.93 3.17 -10.22
C PRO A 363 14.73 2.60 -9.04
N PHE A 364 14.29 1.44 -8.54
CA PHE A 364 15.04 0.66 -7.57
C PHE A 364 16.24 -0.03 -8.24
N LEU A 365 17.24 -0.38 -7.44
CA LEU A 365 18.41 -1.13 -7.91
C LEU A 365 18.02 -2.55 -8.35
N PRO A 366 18.76 -3.16 -9.31
CA PRO A 366 18.53 -4.54 -9.73
C PRO A 366 18.58 -5.57 -8.59
N SER A 367 19.27 -5.24 -7.49
CA SER A 367 19.39 -6.08 -6.30
C SER A 367 18.16 -6.06 -5.38
N LEU A 368 17.13 -5.25 -5.67
CA LEU A 368 16.00 -5.06 -4.73
C LEU A 368 15.37 -6.36 -4.22
N PHE A 369 15.31 -7.42 -5.03
CA PHE A 369 14.75 -8.71 -4.62
C PHE A 369 15.77 -9.71 -4.10
N SER A 370 17.08 -9.40 -4.11
CA SER A 370 18.14 -10.31 -3.65
C SER A 370 18.31 -10.37 -2.13
N HIS A 371 17.55 -9.58 -1.37
CA HIS A 371 17.64 -9.51 0.09
C HIS A 371 16.91 -10.65 0.80
N ALA A 372 16.17 -11.49 0.07
CA ALA A 372 15.50 -12.66 0.61
C ALA A 372 15.53 -13.80 -0.41
N GLU A 373 15.37 -15.04 0.10
CA GLU A 373 15.39 -16.24 -0.73
C GLU A 373 14.16 -16.30 -1.66
N GLU A 374 14.31 -16.97 -2.81
CA GLU A 374 13.21 -17.33 -3.69
C GLU A 374 12.15 -18.12 -2.90
N SER A 375 10.87 -17.89 -3.18
CA SER A 375 9.75 -18.58 -2.51
C SER A 375 9.65 -18.37 -0.98
N SER A 376 10.34 -17.34 -0.41
CA SER A 376 10.26 -17.02 1.02
C SER A 376 9.05 -16.16 1.40
N ALA A 377 8.29 -15.66 0.40
CA ALA A 377 7.14 -14.79 0.56
C ALA A 377 6.12 -15.04 -0.56
N ALA A 378 4.86 -14.71 -0.30
CA ALA A 378 3.80 -14.76 -1.31
C ALA A 378 3.99 -13.67 -2.39
N TYR A 379 4.56 -12.51 -2.01
CA TYR A 379 4.96 -11.44 -2.92
C TYR A 379 6.43 -11.02 -2.65
N PRO A 380 7.25 -10.83 -3.68
CA PRO A 380 6.95 -11.12 -5.09
C PRO A 380 6.89 -12.64 -5.35
N PRO A 381 6.10 -13.10 -6.32
CA PRO A 381 6.00 -14.52 -6.63
C PRO A 381 7.28 -15.09 -7.25
N THR A 382 8.13 -14.26 -7.82
CA THR A 382 9.49 -14.57 -8.25
C THR A 382 10.44 -13.43 -7.93
N ARG A 383 11.68 -13.75 -7.62
CA ARG A 383 12.79 -12.80 -7.37
C ARG A 383 13.83 -12.83 -8.47
N ALA A 384 13.62 -13.64 -9.51
CA ALA A 384 14.55 -13.82 -10.62
C ALA A 384 14.70 -12.57 -11.50
N ARG A 385 13.71 -11.68 -11.50
CA ARG A 385 13.70 -10.42 -12.26
C ARG A 385 13.39 -9.26 -11.33
N ALA A 386 14.18 -8.18 -11.40
CA ALA A 386 13.92 -6.94 -10.69
C ALA A 386 12.82 -6.16 -11.42
N LEU A 387 11.56 -6.43 -11.09
CA LEU A 387 10.42 -5.71 -11.64
C LEU A 387 10.21 -4.40 -10.87
N LEU A 388 10.25 -3.29 -11.59
CA LEU A 388 10.08 -1.95 -11.06
C LEU A 388 8.59 -1.55 -11.20
N PRO A 389 7.91 -1.12 -10.13
CA PRO A 389 6.52 -0.73 -10.21
C PRO A 389 6.39 0.70 -10.77
N THR A 390 5.59 0.87 -11.82
CA THR A 390 5.11 2.19 -12.22
C THR A 390 3.71 2.37 -11.67
N ASN A 391 3.50 3.36 -10.80
CA ASN A 391 2.18 3.64 -10.24
C ASN A 391 1.43 4.63 -11.15
N ILE A 392 0.16 4.36 -11.39
CA ILE A 392 -0.79 5.25 -12.07
C ILE A 392 -1.83 5.65 -11.03
N TYR A 393 -2.00 6.94 -10.80
CA TYR A 393 -2.93 7.45 -9.82
C TYR A 393 -3.80 8.56 -10.39
N PHE A 394 -5.12 8.36 -10.39
CA PHE A 394 -6.11 9.35 -10.83
C PHE A 394 -7.02 9.72 -9.68
N ALA A 395 -7.21 11.03 -9.45
CA ALA A 395 -8.12 11.56 -8.46
C ALA A 395 -9.12 12.54 -9.08
N TRP A 396 -10.38 12.47 -8.62
CA TRP A 396 -11.49 13.28 -9.16
C TRP A 396 -12.55 13.58 -8.10
N LEU A 397 -13.52 14.45 -8.42
CA LEU A 397 -14.54 14.92 -7.49
C LEU A 397 -15.89 14.20 -7.64
N LEU A 398 -16.37 14.01 -8.87
CA LEU A 398 -17.75 13.62 -9.13
C LEU A 398 -17.89 12.12 -9.38
N SER A 399 -18.78 11.46 -8.64
CA SER A 399 -19.07 10.01 -8.83
C SER A 399 -19.59 9.68 -10.25
N ALA A 400 -20.19 10.64 -10.93
CA ALA A 400 -20.61 10.47 -12.33
C ALA A 400 -19.44 10.24 -13.30
N SER A 401 -18.20 10.52 -12.86
CA SER A 401 -16.99 10.31 -13.66
C SER A 401 -16.26 8.99 -13.33
N ASP A 402 -16.76 8.18 -12.40
CA ASP A 402 -16.08 6.96 -11.91
C ASP A 402 -15.69 6.02 -13.05
N ASP A 403 -16.66 5.61 -13.89
CA ASP A 403 -16.40 4.68 -14.98
C ASP A 403 -15.39 5.24 -15.98
N LEU A 404 -15.47 6.53 -16.29
CA LEU A 404 -14.52 7.19 -17.20
C LEU A 404 -13.11 7.18 -16.61
N MET A 405 -12.94 7.50 -15.31
CA MET A 405 -11.63 7.53 -14.66
C MET A 405 -11.01 6.14 -14.58
N ILE A 406 -11.79 5.14 -14.16
CA ILE A 406 -11.37 3.74 -14.06
C ILE A 406 -10.93 3.21 -15.44
N GLU A 407 -11.77 3.41 -16.46
CA GLU A 407 -11.45 2.95 -17.83
C GLU A 407 -10.24 3.69 -18.41
N SER A 408 -10.06 4.96 -18.09
CA SER A 408 -8.90 5.75 -18.52
C SER A 408 -7.61 5.25 -17.86
N ALA A 409 -7.64 4.90 -16.57
CA ALA A 409 -6.50 4.31 -15.88
C ALA A 409 -6.10 2.95 -16.47
N ARG A 410 -7.09 2.12 -16.90
CA ARG A 410 -6.83 0.86 -17.61
C ARG A 410 -6.17 1.08 -18.97
N LYS A 411 -6.72 2.00 -19.77
CA LYS A 411 -6.16 2.32 -21.11
C LYS A 411 -4.74 2.86 -21.01
N SER A 412 -4.49 3.70 -20.02
CA SER A 412 -3.15 4.22 -19.77
C SER A 412 -2.17 3.10 -19.41
N ALA A 413 -2.55 2.18 -18.50
CA ALA A 413 -1.72 1.04 -18.16
C ALA A 413 -1.48 0.12 -19.38
N GLN A 414 -2.50 -0.11 -20.22
CA GLN A 414 -2.35 -0.88 -21.45
C GLN A 414 -1.37 -0.21 -22.42
N GLN A 415 -1.49 1.11 -22.62
CA GLN A 415 -0.58 1.85 -23.49
C GLN A 415 0.87 1.77 -23.02
N LEU A 416 1.13 2.02 -21.74
CA LEU A 416 2.47 1.93 -21.17
C LEU A 416 3.04 0.50 -21.25
N THR A 417 2.19 -0.53 -21.00
CA THR A 417 2.58 -1.92 -21.18
C THR A 417 2.99 -2.21 -22.63
N GLN A 418 2.24 -1.71 -23.64
CA GLN A 418 2.57 -1.90 -25.03
C GLN A 418 3.90 -1.19 -25.42
N VAL A 419 4.16 -0.03 -24.85
CA VAL A 419 5.45 0.66 -25.06
C VAL A 419 6.59 -0.20 -24.52
N ALA A 420 6.53 -0.67 -23.29
CA ALA A 420 7.57 -1.51 -22.71
C ALA A 420 7.80 -2.81 -23.51
N LEU A 421 6.71 -3.49 -23.93
CA LEU A 421 6.81 -4.68 -24.80
C LEU A 421 7.43 -4.39 -26.15
N SER A 422 7.11 -3.23 -26.75
CA SER A 422 7.68 -2.82 -28.06
C SER A 422 9.17 -2.53 -27.99
N GLU A 423 9.68 -2.20 -26.80
CA GLU A 423 11.11 -2.03 -26.52
C GLU A 423 11.82 -3.35 -26.19
N GLY A 424 11.09 -4.47 -26.20
CA GLY A 424 11.64 -5.80 -25.93
C GLY A 424 11.70 -6.15 -24.45
N GLN A 425 11.05 -5.38 -23.57
CA GLN A 425 10.92 -5.77 -22.16
C GLN A 425 9.97 -6.98 -22.02
N ASP A 426 10.47 -8.09 -21.51
CA ASP A 426 9.68 -9.32 -21.29
C ASP A 426 8.84 -9.20 -20.03
N ILE A 427 7.69 -8.53 -20.14
CA ILE A 427 6.77 -8.26 -19.04
C ILE A 427 5.36 -8.81 -19.27
N SER A 428 5.13 -9.60 -20.31
CA SER A 428 3.80 -10.13 -20.65
C SER A 428 3.16 -10.94 -19.52
N ASP A 429 3.98 -11.71 -18.79
CA ASP A 429 3.63 -12.54 -17.63
C ASP A 429 3.98 -11.89 -16.28
N ALA A 430 4.57 -10.70 -16.29
CA ALA A 430 5.11 -10.07 -15.09
C ALA A 430 4.03 -9.86 -14.02
N PRO A 431 4.29 -10.28 -12.76
CA PRO A 431 3.37 -10.03 -11.67
C PRO A 431 3.23 -8.53 -11.37
N MET A 432 2.02 -8.14 -11.03
CA MET A 432 1.69 -6.76 -10.66
C MET A 432 1.78 -6.58 -9.15
N TYR A 433 2.23 -5.40 -8.71
CA TYR A 433 2.24 -5.06 -7.29
C TYR A 433 0.81 -4.80 -6.80
N GLY A 434 0.30 -5.69 -5.96
CA GLY A 434 -1.11 -5.70 -5.56
C GLY A 434 -1.57 -4.46 -4.78
N ASN A 435 -0.65 -3.72 -4.12
CA ASN A 435 -1.02 -2.45 -3.47
C ASN A 435 -1.27 -1.30 -4.47
N TYR A 436 -0.81 -1.46 -5.72
CA TYR A 436 -1.07 -0.50 -6.80
C TYR A 436 -2.05 -1.03 -7.84
N ALA A 437 -2.18 -2.36 -7.96
CA ALA A 437 -3.03 -2.99 -8.96
C ALA A 437 -4.50 -2.57 -8.82
N ILE A 438 -5.16 -2.35 -9.95
CA ILE A 438 -6.57 -2.03 -9.97
C ILE A 438 -7.39 -3.22 -9.44
N TYR A 439 -8.46 -2.94 -8.72
CA TYR A 439 -9.23 -3.86 -7.86
C TYR A 439 -9.73 -5.17 -8.50
N ASP A 440 -9.82 -5.25 -9.81
CA ASP A 440 -10.25 -6.43 -10.55
C ASP A 440 -9.10 -7.12 -11.33
N THR A 441 -7.86 -6.80 -10.99
CA THR A 441 -6.68 -7.49 -11.53
C THR A 441 -6.79 -8.99 -11.21
N PRO A 442 -6.61 -9.89 -12.20
CA PRO A 442 -6.62 -11.33 -11.94
C PRO A 442 -5.58 -11.74 -10.91
N LEU A 443 -5.93 -12.66 -10.01
CA LEU A 443 -5.04 -13.11 -8.93
C LEU A 443 -3.75 -13.74 -9.45
N GLU A 444 -3.81 -14.37 -10.61
CA GLU A 444 -2.65 -14.92 -11.33
C GLU A 444 -1.61 -13.84 -11.66
N ARG A 445 -2.07 -12.61 -11.91
CA ARG A 445 -1.20 -11.45 -12.18
C ARG A 445 -0.60 -10.84 -10.91
N ILE A 446 -1.11 -11.18 -9.73
CA ILE A 446 -0.58 -10.72 -8.43
C ILE A 446 0.32 -11.78 -7.82
N PHE A 447 -0.15 -13.03 -7.78
CA PHE A 447 0.49 -14.11 -7.03
C PHE A 447 1.28 -15.08 -7.91
N GLY A 448 1.14 -15.01 -9.25
CA GLY A 448 1.85 -15.92 -10.17
C GLY A 448 1.75 -17.37 -9.74
N ASP A 449 2.87 -18.07 -9.75
CA ASP A 449 2.99 -19.50 -9.37
C ASP A 449 2.71 -19.77 -7.88
N ASN A 450 2.67 -18.73 -7.03
CA ASN A 450 2.32 -18.89 -5.62
C ASN A 450 0.81 -19.07 -5.37
N LEU A 451 -0.05 -18.82 -6.38
CA LEU A 451 -1.50 -18.77 -6.20
C LEU A 451 -2.08 -20.09 -5.68
N ASP A 452 -1.68 -21.22 -6.24
CA ASP A 452 -2.21 -22.54 -5.83
C ASP A 452 -1.77 -22.90 -4.42
N ARG A 453 -0.51 -22.60 -4.05
CA ARG A 453 -0.03 -22.76 -2.68
C ARG A 453 -0.83 -21.90 -1.70
N LEU A 454 -1.11 -20.64 -2.04
CA LEU A 454 -1.91 -19.74 -1.20
C LEU A 454 -3.34 -20.24 -1.02
N LYS A 455 -3.99 -20.74 -2.08
CA LYS A 455 -5.33 -21.37 -2.02
C LYS A 455 -5.33 -22.60 -1.09
N ALA A 456 -4.30 -23.44 -1.17
CA ALA A 456 -4.18 -24.61 -0.30
C ALA A 456 -4.02 -24.20 1.19
N ILE A 457 -3.18 -23.21 1.48
CA ILE A 457 -3.00 -22.68 2.83
C ILE A 457 -4.32 -22.07 3.33
N LYS A 458 -5.02 -21.29 2.51
CA LYS A 458 -6.32 -20.72 2.87
C LYS A 458 -7.34 -21.80 3.21
N ALA A 459 -7.45 -22.86 2.40
CA ALA A 459 -8.38 -23.96 2.65
C ALA A 459 -8.10 -24.66 3.99
N GLN A 460 -6.83 -24.72 4.43
CA GLN A 460 -6.44 -25.28 5.70
C GLN A 460 -6.85 -24.40 6.90
N TYR A 461 -6.60 -23.10 6.82
CA TYR A 461 -6.76 -22.18 7.96
C TYR A 461 -8.09 -21.43 7.99
N ASP A 462 -8.78 -21.36 6.86
CA ASP A 462 -10.11 -20.74 6.71
C ASP A 462 -11.08 -21.62 5.92
N PRO A 463 -11.35 -22.86 6.37
CA PRO A 463 -12.19 -23.83 5.66
C PRO A 463 -13.65 -23.34 5.49
N ASN A 464 -14.10 -22.42 6.35
CA ASN A 464 -15.44 -21.85 6.29
C ASN A 464 -15.48 -20.52 5.47
N ASN A 465 -14.37 -20.14 4.87
CA ASN A 465 -14.22 -18.91 4.08
C ASN A 465 -14.71 -17.63 4.77
N VAL A 466 -14.45 -17.50 6.08
CA VAL A 466 -14.81 -16.32 6.88
C VAL A 466 -14.11 -15.08 6.32
N MET A 467 -12.81 -15.19 5.97
CA MET A 467 -12.07 -14.07 5.38
C MET A 467 -12.53 -13.72 3.96
N GLY A 468 -13.27 -14.60 3.29
CA GLY A 468 -13.96 -14.28 2.04
C GLY A 468 -15.09 -13.26 2.19
N LEU A 469 -15.59 -13.05 3.42
CA LEU A 469 -16.58 -12.00 3.73
C LEU A 469 -15.96 -10.61 3.84
N ALA A 470 -14.64 -10.52 3.96
CA ALA A 470 -13.90 -9.25 4.00
C ALA A 470 -13.55 -8.73 2.61
N GLY A 471 -13.33 -7.42 2.49
CA GLY A 471 -12.82 -6.79 1.27
C GLY A 471 -11.36 -7.13 0.95
N GLY A 472 -10.87 -6.73 -0.23
CA GLY A 472 -9.52 -6.95 -0.74
C GLY A 472 -9.38 -8.15 -1.69
N TRP A 473 -8.14 -8.50 -2.05
CA TRP A 473 -7.84 -9.66 -2.89
C TRP A 473 -8.26 -10.95 -2.19
N LYS A 474 -9.09 -11.80 -2.83
CA LYS A 474 -9.62 -13.01 -2.22
C LYS A 474 -9.25 -14.26 -3.01
N LEU A 475 -8.65 -15.23 -2.27
CA LEU A 475 -8.25 -16.55 -2.75
C LEU A 475 -9.41 -17.53 -2.78
#